data_4f82873b580b8ba20058f17be8c37fff
#
_entry.id   4f82873b580b8ba20058f17be8c37fff
#
_cell.length_a   1.000
_cell.length_b   1.000
_cell.length_c   1.000
_cell.angle_alpha   90.00
_cell.angle_beta   90.00
_cell.angle_gamma   90.00
#
_symmetry.space_group_name_H-M   'P 1'
#
loop_
_entity.id
_entity.type
_entity.pdbx_description
1 polymer ?
#
loop_
_entity_poly.entity_id
_entity_poly.type
_entity_poly.pdbx_seq_one_letter_code
_entity_poly.pdbx_strand_id
1 'polypeptide(L)'
;VVVMLIDAFARPRQRWTTGGLALAGLGAAALASVWLWMNPGAGGAGSFNGMIVLDELRLSFTLIFLLVSALTILISMVWVENERLPAGEFHSLLLFATAGMMFMASGNDLVIIFLGLEILSIATYVMAGFRRTDLRSNESSLKYFILGSFSSAFLLYGIALVYGGSGTTNVTQLAMTLDNARYPPLVFAGAAMMLVGFGFKVATAPFHIWTPDVYEGAPTPVTAFMAAGPKAAGFASFLRVFIFGFPFVAAAAGQTTSVLTNTAWVNALALMAIITMTVGNVVAIVQNNVKRMLAYSSIAHAGYALVGFVAAGVTAGADRDAALASVAFYMLTYAVMNLGAFAVVTLIARNNDRRTEVEDYNGIGFRAPALAFTLSIFLLSLLGLPLTAGFIGKVMVFNAAIKAGFYTLVVIAVLNTAVSAYYYLRLIIVMFFRERTVEWSAPRVPASLALAIVITIAGVFYLGLFPNKVLDAFQRKPAAAAQQAAR
;
A
#
# COMPACT_ATOMS: atom_id res chain seq x y z
N VAL A 1 -10.67 3.81 20.70
CA VAL A 1 -11.16 3.86 22.08
C VAL A 1 -12.68 4.13 22.09
N VAL A 2 -13.16 5.25 21.49
CA VAL A 2 -14.61 5.60 21.50
C VAL A 2 -15.46 4.49 20.88
N VAL A 3 -15.05 3.93 19.74
CA VAL A 3 -15.73 2.80 19.09
C VAL A 3 -15.81 1.58 20.02
N MET A 4 -14.73 1.23 20.72
CA MET A 4 -14.70 0.12 21.67
C MET A 4 -15.62 0.35 22.87
N LEU A 5 -15.58 1.57 23.42
CA LEU A 5 -16.46 1.92 24.56
C LEU A 5 -17.93 1.85 24.17
N ILE A 6 -18.29 2.41 23.02
CA ILE A 6 -19.68 2.36 22.55
C ILE A 6 -20.11 0.91 22.28
N ASP A 7 -19.24 0.08 21.66
CA ASP A 7 -19.56 -1.33 21.39
C ASP A 7 -19.80 -2.13 22.67
N ALA A 8 -19.02 -1.85 23.74
CA ALA A 8 -19.19 -2.51 25.04
C ALA A 8 -20.54 -2.23 25.71
N PHE A 9 -21.16 -1.08 25.42
CA PHE A 9 -22.46 -0.69 25.97
C PHE A 9 -23.60 -0.76 24.94
N ALA A 10 -23.31 -0.99 23.66
CA ALA A 10 -24.30 -1.05 22.59
C ALA A 10 -25.09 -2.35 22.62
N ARG A 11 -26.40 -2.26 22.35
CA ARG A 11 -27.25 -3.44 22.18
C ARG A 11 -26.88 -4.18 20.89
N PRO A 12 -27.01 -5.52 20.81
CA PRO A 12 -26.61 -6.33 19.63
C PRO A 12 -27.20 -5.87 18.29
N ARG A 13 -28.30 -5.10 18.32
CA ARG A 13 -29.02 -4.60 17.14
C ARG A 13 -28.39 -3.35 16.50
N GLN A 14 -27.34 -2.76 17.11
CA GLN A 14 -26.76 -1.47 16.68
C GLN A 14 -25.36 -1.64 16.05
N ARG A 15 -25.08 -2.76 15.37
CA ARG A 15 -23.77 -3.03 14.76
C ARG A 15 -23.37 -2.02 13.66
N TRP A 16 -24.33 -1.41 13.00
CA TRP A 16 -24.10 -0.34 12.02
C TRP A 16 -23.55 0.95 12.65
N THR A 17 -23.77 1.17 13.94
CA THR A 17 -23.32 2.38 14.63
C THR A 17 -21.81 2.44 14.75
N THR A 18 -21.13 1.30 14.98
CA THR A 18 -19.67 1.25 15.12
C THR A 18 -18.97 1.55 13.79
N GLY A 19 -19.48 1.05 12.65
CA GLY A 19 -18.99 1.38 11.32
C GLY A 19 -19.23 2.84 10.96
N GLY A 20 -20.45 3.37 11.24
CA GLY A 20 -20.78 4.79 11.03
C GLY A 20 -19.90 5.72 11.85
N LEU A 21 -19.66 5.39 13.13
CA LEU A 21 -18.78 6.17 14.00
C LEU A 21 -17.32 6.14 13.52
N ALA A 22 -16.84 4.96 13.07
CA ALA A 22 -15.51 4.84 12.49
C ALA A 22 -15.35 5.67 11.21
N LEU A 23 -16.37 5.66 10.32
CA LEU A 23 -16.39 6.52 9.12
C LEU A 23 -16.40 8.01 9.48
N ALA A 24 -17.18 8.41 10.49
CA ALA A 24 -17.20 9.80 10.96
C ALA A 24 -15.83 10.24 11.50
N GLY A 25 -15.15 9.36 12.27
CA GLY A 25 -13.78 9.62 12.74
C GLY A 25 -12.76 9.74 11.61
N LEU A 26 -12.83 8.86 10.59
CA LEU A 26 -11.98 8.97 9.40
C LEU A 26 -12.29 10.23 8.59
N GLY A 27 -13.56 10.62 8.47
CA GLY A 27 -13.97 11.87 7.82
C GLY A 27 -13.41 13.11 8.54
N ALA A 28 -13.49 13.14 9.87
CA ALA A 28 -12.91 14.22 10.67
C ALA A 28 -11.38 14.30 10.50
N ALA A 29 -10.70 13.15 10.48
CA ALA A 29 -9.26 13.07 10.22
C ALA A 29 -8.90 13.54 8.79
N ALA A 30 -9.73 13.22 7.79
CA ALA A 30 -9.54 13.68 6.42
C ALA A 30 -9.72 15.22 6.33
N LEU A 31 -10.74 15.78 6.95
CA LEU A 31 -10.94 17.23 7.01
C LEU A 31 -9.78 17.93 7.69
N ALA A 32 -9.29 17.40 8.83
CA ALA A 32 -8.12 17.94 9.52
C ALA A 32 -6.86 17.87 8.63
N SER A 33 -6.66 16.78 7.88
CA SER A 33 -5.52 16.63 6.97
C SER A 33 -5.58 17.62 5.80
N VAL A 34 -6.78 17.85 5.23
CA VAL A 34 -7.00 18.84 4.18
C VAL A 34 -6.79 20.25 4.73
N TRP A 35 -7.27 20.53 5.95
CA TRP A 35 -7.05 21.82 6.59
C TRP A 35 -5.56 22.10 6.81
N LEU A 36 -4.78 21.11 7.30
CA LEU A 36 -3.32 21.21 7.42
C LEU A 36 -2.64 21.44 6.06
N TRP A 37 -3.15 20.80 5.01
CA TRP A 37 -2.64 21.02 3.65
C TRP A 37 -2.86 22.45 3.16
N MET A 38 -4.01 23.04 3.50
CA MET A 38 -4.34 24.42 3.12
C MET A 38 -3.63 25.46 4.00
N ASN A 39 -3.19 25.07 5.22
CA ASN A 39 -2.56 25.94 6.21
C ASN A 39 -1.20 25.40 6.68
N PRO A 40 -0.19 25.41 5.83
CA PRO A 40 1.11 24.73 6.10
C PRO A 40 1.87 25.31 7.31
N GLY A 41 1.55 26.52 7.75
CA GLY A 41 2.12 27.14 8.95
C GLY A 41 1.48 26.71 10.28
N ALA A 42 0.33 26.05 10.25
CA ALA A 42 -0.42 25.70 11.46
C ALA A 42 0.17 24.48 12.22
N GLY A 43 1.01 23.70 11.57
CA GLY A 43 1.56 22.45 12.13
C GLY A 43 2.79 22.57 13.00
N GLY A 44 3.32 23.77 13.23
CA GLY A 44 4.53 24.03 14.05
C GLY A 44 5.76 23.23 13.59
N ALA A 45 6.84 23.91 13.21
CA ALA A 45 8.11 23.23 12.97
C ALA A 45 8.60 22.59 14.30
N GLY A 46 8.76 21.27 14.32
CA GLY A 46 9.38 20.59 15.47
C GLY A 46 8.43 19.96 16.49
N SER A 47 7.20 19.60 16.10
CA SER A 47 6.34 18.79 16.96
C SER A 47 7.07 17.53 17.41
N PHE A 48 6.97 17.19 18.69
CA PHE A 48 7.64 16.03 19.30
C PHE A 48 9.18 16.02 19.10
N ASN A 49 9.83 17.15 19.33
CA ASN A 49 11.31 17.29 19.17
C ASN A 49 11.82 16.90 17.76
N GLY A 50 11.02 17.15 16.71
CA GLY A 50 11.40 16.81 15.34
C GLY A 50 11.25 15.32 14.98
N MET A 51 10.66 14.50 15.86
CA MET A 51 10.43 13.07 15.57
C MET A 51 9.33 12.84 14.55
N ILE A 52 8.46 13.83 14.33
CA ILE A 52 7.34 13.78 13.37
C ILE A 52 7.45 15.00 12.46
N VAL A 53 7.28 14.79 11.16
CA VAL A 53 7.24 15.85 10.13
C VAL A 53 5.84 16.07 9.60
N LEU A 54 5.59 17.30 9.16
CA LEU A 54 4.41 17.68 8.41
C LEU A 54 4.85 18.16 7.02
N ASP A 55 4.80 17.26 6.05
CA ASP A 55 5.18 17.50 4.67
C ASP A 55 4.14 16.92 3.71
N GLU A 56 4.30 17.19 2.40
CA GLU A 56 3.39 16.73 1.36
C GLU A 56 3.37 15.21 1.25
N LEU A 57 4.51 14.56 1.45
CA LEU A 57 4.59 13.09 1.44
C LEU A 57 3.69 12.50 2.51
N ARG A 58 3.79 13.00 3.76
CA ARG A 58 2.92 12.58 4.86
C ARG A 58 1.46 12.81 4.55
N LEU A 59 1.09 14.02 4.12
CA LEU A 59 -0.32 14.38 3.90
C LEU A 59 -0.93 13.59 2.75
N SER A 60 -0.18 13.40 1.64
CA SER A 60 -0.60 12.59 0.49
C SER A 60 -0.91 11.16 0.93
N PHE A 61 0.03 10.51 1.62
CA PHE A 61 -0.17 9.14 2.09
C PHE A 61 -1.24 9.04 3.18
N THR A 62 -1.36 10.02 4.07
CA THR A 62 -2.44 10.05 5.07
C THR A 62 -3.81 10.03 4.40
N LEU A 63 -4.05 10.83 3.36
CA LEU A 63 -5.32 10.82 2.63
C LEU A 63 -5.57 9.47 1.94
N ILE A 64 -4.52 8.83 1.41
CA ILE A 64 -4.63 7.47 0.84
C ILE A 64 -5.06 6.48 1.95
N PHE A 65 -4.45 6.53 3.13
CA PHE A 65 -4.80 5.61 4.23
C PHE A 65 -6.24 5.81 4.71
N LEU A 66 -6.68 7.04 4.84
CA LEU A 66 -8.05 7.37 5.24
C LEU A 66 -9.07 6.89 4.20
N LEU A 67 -8.78 7.07 2.90
CA LEU A 67 -9.61 6.54 1.81
C LEU A 67 -9.67 5.01 1.83
N VAL A 68 -8.53 4.33 1.95
CA VAL A 68 -8.45 2.87 2.02
C VAL A 68 -9.25 2.33 3.19
N SER A 69 -9.10 2.94 4.38
CA SER A 69 -9.79 2.52 5.59
C SER A 69 -11.30 2.77 5.50
N ALA A 70 -11.73 3.90 4.93
CA ALA A 70 -13.15 4.19 4.72
C ALA A 70 -13.78 3.20 3.73
N LEU A 71 -13.13 2.93 2.61
CA LEU A 71 -13.59 1.93 1.62
C LEU A 71 -13.64 0.54 2.25
N THR A 72 -12.65 0.16 3.06
CA THR A 72 -12.63 -1.13 3.75
C THR A 72 -13.80 -1.25 4.74
N ILE A 73 -14.14 -0.19 5.49
CA ILE A 73 -15.32 -0.20 6.35
C ILE A 73 -16.58 -0.43 5.51
N LEU A 74 -16.76 0.33 4.41
CA LEU A 74 -17.93 0.17 3.54
C LEU A 74 -18.06 -1.25 2.97
N ILE A 75 -16.93 -1.89 2.61
CA ILE A 75 -16.90 -3.27 2.11
C ILE A 75 -17.22 -4.27 3.21
N SER A 76 -16.73 -4.03 4.43
CA SER A 76 -16.79 -4.99 5.53
C SER A 76 -18.06 -4.91 6.38
N MET A 77 -18.81 -3.79 6.40
CA MET A 77 -19.97 -3.61 7.28
C MET A 77 -20.96 -4.77 7.23
N VAL A 78 -21.42 -5.11 6.03
CA VAL A 78 -22.40 -6.21 5.85
C VAL A 78 -21.76 -7.57 5.99
N TRP A 79 -20.49 -7.72 5.61
CA TRP A 79 -19.75 -8.97 5.80
C TRP A 79 -19.63 -9.33 7.29
N VAL A 80 -19.23 -8.37 8.13
CA VAL A 80 -19.14 -8.56 9.61
C VAL A 80 -20.49 -8.95 10.20
N GLU A 81 -21.59 -8.35 9.70
CA GLU A 81 -22.93 -8.66 10.15
C GLU A 81 -23.38 -10.07 9.72
N ASN A 82 -23.20 -10.42 8.44
CA ASN A 82 -23.61 -11.71 7.88
C ASN A 82 -22.87 -12.89 8.53
N GLU A 83 -21.59 -12.71 8.86
CA GLU A 83 -20.78 -13.72 9.54
C GLU A 83 -20.85 -13.64 11.07
N ARG A 84 -21.68 -12.74 11.62
CA ARG A 84 -21.92 -12.53 13.06
C ARG A 84 -20.63 -12.25 13.84
N LEU A 85 -19.69 -11.58 13.23
CA LEU A 85 -18.41 -11.23 13.84
C LEU A 85 -18.53 -9.99 14.75
N PRO A 86 -17.61 -9.78 15.73
CA PRO A 86 -17.62 -8.62 16.62
C PRO A 86 -17.24 -7.35 15.87
N ALA A 87 -18.25 -6.53 15.51
CA ALA A 87 -18.09 -5.35 14.68
C ALA A 87 -17.19 -4.27 15.31
N GLY A 88 -17.34 -4.03 16.62
CA GLY A 88 -16.55 -3.02 17.32
C GLY A 88 -15.08 -3.39 17.40
N GLU A 89 -14.75 -4.67 17.64
CA GLU A 89 -13.37 -5.16 17.62
C GLU A 89 -12.75 -4.95 16.21
N PHE A 90 -13.49 -5.34 15.17
CA PHE A 90 -13.02 -5.21 13.77
C PHE A 90 -12.72 -3.78 13.39
N HIS A 91 -13.68 -2.86 13.61
CA HIS A 91 -13.51 -1.45 13.27
C HIS A 91 -12.42 -0.78 14.13
N SER A 92 -12.28 -1.17 15.39
CA SER A 92 -11.21 -0.66 16.26
C SER A 92 -9.82 -1.09 15.78
N LEU A 93 -9.65 -2.36 15.41
CA LEU A 93 -8.39 -2.86 14.85
C LEU A 93 -8.04 -2.13 13.54
N LEU A 94 -9.04 -1.90 12.67
CA LEU A 94 -8.85 -1.15 11.43
C LEU A 94 -8.41 0.29 11.70
N LEU A 95 -8.99 0.96 12.69
CA LEU A 95 -8.60 2.31 13.08
C LEU A 95 -7.20 2.36 13.72
N PHE A 96 -6.81 1.36 14.54
CA PHE A 96 -5.44 1.24 15.05
C PHE A 96 -4.44 1.01 13.90
N ALA A 97 -4.77 0.13 12.95
CA ALA A 97 -3.95 -0.06 11.76
C ALA A 97 -3.78 1.26 10.97
N THR A 98 -4.87 2.03 10.83
CA THR A 98 -4.84 3.34 10.16
C THR A 98 -3.94 4.34 10.89
N ALA A 99 -4.02 4.41 12.21
CA ALA A 99 -3.13 5.25 13.02
C ALA A 99 -1.67 4.82 12.88
N GLY A 100 -1.38 3.51 12.90
CA GLY A 100 -0.04 2.97 12.64
C GLY A 100 0.50 3.39 11.27
N MET A 101 -0.32 3.33 10.21
CA MET A 101 0.05 3.81 8.87
C MET A 101 0.40 5.30 8.88
N MET A 102 -0.38 6.12 9.59
CA MET A 102 -0.14 7.56 9.70
C MET A 102 1.19 7.86 10.44
N PHE A 103 1.52 7.11 11.51
CA PHE A 103 2.82 7.22 12.18
C PHE A 103 3.96 6.82 11.25
N MET A 104 3.83 5.75 10.47
CA MET A 104 4.84 5.34 9.50
C MET A 104 5.14 6.43 8.46
N ALA A 105 4.13 7.10 7.93
CA ALA A 105 4.31 8.15 6.95
C ALA A 105 4.84 9.47 7.55
N SER A 106 4.52 9.76 8.82
CA SER A 106 4.91 10.99 9.50
C SER A 106 6.24 10.91 10.24
N GLY A 107 6.75 9.71 10.50
CA GLY A 107 7.94 9.51 11.32
C GLY A 107 9.21 10.09 10.67
N ASN A 108 9.85 11.04 11.33
CA ASN A 108 11.20 11.52 11.03
C ASN A 108 12.23 10.90 11.98
N ASP A 109 11.82 9.91 12.73
CA ASP A 109 12.64 9.13 13.63
C ASP A 109 12.37 7.64 13.36
N LEU A 110 13.45 6.85 13.27
CA LEU A 110 13.36 5.42 12.94
C LEU A 110 12.55 4.64 13.98
N VAL A 111 12.57 5.08 15.26
CA VAL A 111 11.78 4.44 16.33
C VAL A 111 10.29 4.72 16.14
N ILE A 112 9.91 5.95 15.76
CA ILE A 112 8.49 6.29 15.46
C ILE A 112 7.99 5.48 14.27
N ILE A 113 8.79 5.33 13.21
CA ILE A 113 8.46 4.50 12.06
C ILE A 113 8.26 3.04 12.48
N PHE A 114 9.15 2.50 13.31
CA PHE A 114 9.06 1.15 13.85
C PHE A 114 7.79 0.96 14.69
N LEU A 115 7.50 1.87 15.62
CA LEU A 115 6.29 1.80 16.44
C LEU A 115 5.02 1.86 15.58
N GLY A 116 4.99 2.73 14.57
CA GLY A 116 3.87 2.78 13.60
C GLY A 116 3.70 1.46 12.85
N LEU A 117 4.81 0.84 12.43
CA LEU A 117 4.82 -0.46 11.76
C LEU A 117 4.28 -1.58 12.68
N GLU A 118 4.67 -1.60 13.96
CA GLU A 118 4.18 -2.61 14.90
C GLU A 118 2.70 -2.44 15.23
N ILE A 119 2.21 -1.21 15.43
CA ILE A 119 0.78 -0.94 15.64
C ILE A 119 -0.03 -1.45 14.44
N LEU A 120 0.41 -1.13 13.22
CA LEU A 120 -0.20 -1.64 11.99
C LEU A 120 -0.15 -3.16 11.91
N SER A 121 1.01 -3.75 12.20
CA SER A 121 1.27 -5.18 12.04
C SER A 121 0.44 -6.03 12.99
N ILE A 122 0.43 -5.70 14.28
CA ILE A 122 -0.36 -6.42 15.30
C ILE A 122 -1.84 -6.37 14.94
N ALA A 123 -2.36 -5.20 14.55
CA ALA A 123 -3.76 -5.08 14.14
C ALA A 123 -4.08 -5.96 12.92
N THR A 124 -3.20 -5.99 11.91
CA THR A 124 -3.42 -6.79 10.70
C THR A 124 -3.21 -8.29 10.93
N TYR A 125 -2.33 -8.71 11.85
CA TYR A 125 -2.19 -10.13 12.23
C TYR A 125 -3.50 -10.65 12.84
N VAL A 126 -4.09 -9.89 13.76
CA VAL A 126 -5.36 -10.24 14.38
C VAL A 126 -6.50 -10.24 13.35
N MET A 127 -6.54 -9.24 12.47
CA MET A 127 -7.56 -9.16 11.41
C MET A 127 -7.46 -10.31 10.41
N ALA A 128 -6.26 -10.78 10.07
CA ALA A 128 -6.07 -11.94 9.17
C ALA A 128 -6.70 -13.21 9.75
N GLY A 129 -6.65 -13.41 11.07
CA GLY A 129 -7.27 -14.50 11.80
C GLY A 129 -8.66 -14.19 12.36
N PHE A 130 -9.37 -13.19 11.83
CA PHE A 130 -10.61 -12.69 12.45
C PHE A 130 -11.75 -13.72 12.45
N ARG A 131 -11.77 -14.65 11.49
CA ARG A 131 -12.62 -15.85 11.51
C ARG A 131 -11.98 -16.94 12.39
N ARG A 132 -12.13 -16.83 13.70
CA ARG A 132 -11.45 -17.69 14.68
C ARG A 132 -11.73 -19.19 14.52
N THR A 133 -12.82 -19.57 13.87
CA THR A 133 -13.24 -20.96 13.62
C THR A 133 -12.82 -21.50 12.26
N ASP A 134 -12.28 -20.67 11.36
CA ASP A 134 -11.79 -21.09 10.05
C ASP A 134 -10.29 -21.39 10.13
N LEU A 135 -9.93 -22.65 9.88
CA LEU A 135 -8.52 -23.11 9.92
C LEU A 135 -7.63 -22.35 8.94
N ARG A 136 -8.16 -22.00 7.75
CA ARG A 136 -7.41 -21.22 6.75
C ARG A 136 -7.08 -19.81 7.25
N SER A 137 -8.04 -19.17 7.92
CA SER A 137 -7.86 -17.86 8.53
C SER A 137 -6.85 -17.90 9.67
N ASN A 138 -6.90 -18.94 10.51
CA ASN A 138 -5.94 -19.15 11.60
C ASN A 138 -4.52 -19.41 11.08
N GLU A 139 -4.37 -20.24 10.05
CA GLU A 139 -3.10 -20.51 9.39
C GLU A 139 -2.51 -19.24 8.77
N SER A 140 -3.35 -18.46 8.08
CA SER A 140 -2.98 -17.15 7.51
C SER A 140 -2.43 -16.21 8.58
N SER A 141 -3.16 -16.06 9.69
CA SER A 141 -2.73 -15.21 10.81
C SER A 141 -1.41 -15.68 11.42
N LEU A 142 -1.25 -16.98 11.65
CA LEU A 142 -0.05 -17.55 12.25
C LEU A 142 1.17 -17.37 11.35
N LYS A 143 1.04 -17.65 10.04
CA LYS A 143 2.10 -17.43 9.05
C LYS A 143 2.48 -15.95 8.99
N TYR A 144 1.49 -15.06 8.97
CA TYR A 144 1.74 -13.62 8.91
C TYR A 144 2.44 -13.11 10.17
N PHE A 145 2.00 -13.58 11.36
CA PHE A 145 2.62 -13.21 12.63
C PHE A 145 4.08 -13.70 12.73
N ILE A 146 4.34 -14.99 12.45
CA ILE A 146 5.70 -15.55 12.57
C ILE A 146 6.67 -14.87 11.62
N LEU A 147 6.31 -14.80 10.32
CA LEU A 147 7.18 -14.20 9.31
C LEU A 147 7.30 -12.69 9.48
N GLY A 148 6.22 -12.03 9.91
CA GLY A 148 6.21 -10.61 10.18
C GLY A 148 7.08 -10.24 11.39
N SER A 149 6.96 -10.95 12.51
CA SER A 149 7.79 -10.73 13.70
C SER A 149 9.28 -10.95 13.41
N PHE A 150 9.59 -11.97 12.60
CA PHE A 150 10.96 -12.20 12.14
C PHE A 150 11.49 -11.00 11.32
N SER A 151 10.69 -10.48 10.41
CA SER A 151 11.03 -9.31 9.61
C SER A 151 11.16 -8.04 10.45
N SER A 152 10.28 -7.84 11.44
CA SER A 152 10.36 -6.73 12.39
C SER A 152 11.65 -6.77 13.21
N ALA A 153 12.12 -7.96 13.58
CA ALA A 153 13.40 -8.11 14.29
C ALA A 153 14.59 -7.64 13.42
N PHE A 154 14.58 -7.95 12.11
CA PHE A 154 15.61 -7.40 11.19
C PHE A 154 15.51 -5.87 11.11
N LEU A 155 14.32 -5.31 11.00
CA LEU A 155 14.14 -3.86 10.95
C LEU A 155 14.67 -3.20 12.23
N LEU A 156 14.27 -3.71 13.41
CA LEU A 156 14.67 -3.16 14.69
C LEU A 156 16.18 -3.27 14.92
N TYR A 157 16.76 -4.43 14.59
CA TYR A 157 18.21 -4.60 14.71
C TYR A 157 18.98 -3.72 13.73
N GLY A 158 18.42 -3.54 12.51
CA GLY A 158 18.95 -2.58 11.53
C GLY A 158 18.96 -1.14 12.08
N ILE A 159 17.87 -0.72 12.73
CA ILE A 159 17.80 0.59 13.41
C ILE A 159 18.86 0.72 14.51
N ALA A 160 19.03 -0.33 15.33
CA ALA A 160 20.04 -0.34 16.38
C ALA A 160 21.47 -0.21 15.83
N LEU A 161 21.78 -0.90 14.72
CA LEU A 161 23.08 -0.79 14.04
C LEU A 161 23.32 0.61 13.45
N VAL A 162 22.28 1.21 12.82
CA VAL A 162 22.35 2.58 12.30
C VAL A 162 22.62 3.55 13.44
N TYR A 163 21.89 3.43 14.56
CA TYR A 163 22.13 4.25 15.75
C TYR A 163 23.55 4.06 16.31
N GLY A 164 24.01 2.82 16.44
CA GLY A 164 25.35 2.51 16.92
C GLY A 164 26.47 3.08 16.05
N GLY A 165 26.24 3.17 14.73
CA GLY A 165 27.21 3.71 13.78
C GLY A 165 27.16 5.22 13.59
N SER A 166 25.97 5.83 13.64
CA SER A 166 25.73 7.26 13.36
C SER A 166 25.51 8.11 14.64
N GLY A 167 25.03 7.49 15.74
CA GLY A 167 24.66 8.19 16.98
C GLY A 167 23.27 8.82 16.96
N THR A 168 22.45 8.59 15.91
CA THR A 168 21.11 9.19 15.80
C THR A 168 20.09 8.21 15.20
N THR A 169 18.82 8.35 15.61
CA THR A 169 17.66 7.70 14.98
C THR A 169 16.84 8.67 14.12
N ASN A 170 17.13 9.96 14.19
CA ASN A 170 16.46 10.98 13.42
C ASN A 170 16.90 10.93 11.95
N VAL A 171 15.93 10.78 11.03
CA VAL A 171 16.19 10.59 9.60
C VAL A 171 16.91 11.77 8.97
N THR A 172 16.52 13.00 9.33
CA THR A 172 17.17 14.22 8.81
C THR A 172 18.59 14.35 9.33
N GLN A 173 18.84 14.09 10.63
CA GLN A 173 20.17 14.12 11.22
C GLN A 173 21.06 13.00 10.66
N LEU A 174 20.49 11.81 10.42
CA LEU A 174 21.21 10.70 9.81
C LEU A 174 21.83 11.11 8.48
N ALA A 175 21.06 11.75 7.60
CA ALA A 175 21.57 12.24 6.31
C ALA A 175 22.77 13.20 6.45
N MET A 176 22.79 14.03 7.52
CA MET A 176 23.87 14.97 7.79
C MET A 176 25.11 14.32 8.41
N THR A 177 24.94 13.17 9.06
CA THR A 177 26.04 12.51 9.80
C THR A 177 26.68 11.36 9.02
N LEU A 178 26.15 10.97 7.86
CA LEU A 178 26.63 9.81 7.09
C LEU A 178 28.12 9.88 6.75
N ASP A 179 28.59 11.05 6.29
CA ASP A 179 29.98 11.23 5.86
C ASP A 179 30.98 11.22 7.05
N ASN A 180 30.50 11.53 8.26
CA ASN A 180 31.24 11.54 9.49
C ASN A 180 30.80 10.45 10.48
N ALA A 181 30.14 9.40 9.99
CA ALA A 181 29.67 8.32 10.83
C ALA A 181 30.84 7.65 11.55
N ARG A 182 30.68 7.45 12.87
CA ARG A 182 31.72 6.87 13.72
C ARG A 182 32.13 5.46 13.29
N TYR A 183 31.14 4.68 12.83
CA TYR A 183 31.33 3.32 12.36
C TYR A 183 30.51 3.06 11.06
N PRO A 184 30.98 3.51 9.88
CA PRO A 184 30.28 3.39 8.63
C PRO A 184 29.81 1.95 8.28
N PRO A 185 30.60 0.88 8.57
CA PRO A 185 30.14 -0.49 8.29
C PRO A 185 28.88 -0.90 9.06
N LEU A 186 28.70 -0.39 10.30
CA LEU A 186 27.47 -0.66 11.06
C LEU A 186 26.26 0.03 10.44
N VAL A 187 26.42 1.27 9.95
CA VAL A 187 25.36 2.00 9.26
C VAL A 187 24.96 1.28 7.97
N PHE A 188 25.94 0.80 7.20
CA PHE A 188 25.68 0.03 5.98
C PHE A 188 24.95 -1.30 6.28
N ALA A 189 25.44 -2.07 7.26
CA ALA A 189 24.79 -3.31 7.68
C ALA A 189 23.38 -3.05 8.20
N GLY A 190 23.18 -1.97 8.97
CA GLY A 190 21.88 -1.55 9.47
C GLY A 190 20.92 -1.18 8.34
N ALA A 191 21.37 -0.42 7.34
CA ALA A 191 20.58 -0.09 6.15
C ALA A 191 20.15 -1.35 5.38
N ALA A 192 21.06 -2.32 5.20
CA ALA A 192 20.75 -3.60 4.54
C ALA A 192 19.70 -4.40 5.32
N MET A 193 19.77 -4.44 6.66
CA MET A 193 18.77 -5.11 7.48
C MET A 193 17.43 -4.38 7.47
N MET A 194 17.42 -3.05 7.46
CA MET A 194 16.18 -2.27 7.30
C MET A 194 15.54 -2.51 5.92
N LEU A 195 16.35 -2.71 4.88
CA LEU A 195 15.86 -3.06 3.54
C LEU A 195 15.10 -4.40 3.56
N VAL A 196 15.56 -5.39 4.34
CA VAL A 196 14.82 -6.65 4.56
C VAL A 196 13.44 -6.38 5.19
N GLY A 197 13.42 -5.59 6.27
CA GLY A 197 12.17 -5.26 6.98
C GLY A 197 11.15 -4.52 6.11
N PHE A 198 11.58 -3.48 5.42
CA PHE A 198 10.71 -2.75 4.49
C PHE A 198 10.33 -3.60 3.28
N GLY A 199 11.27 -4.39 2.72
CA GLY A 199 11.02 -5.30 1.62
C GLY A 199 9.91 -6.31 1.95
N PHE A 200 9.90 -6.86 3.16
CA PHE A 200 8.82 -7.70 3.64
C PHE A 200 7.49 -6.94 3.70
N LYS A 201 7.47 -5.72 4.24
CA LYS A 201 6.25 -4.94 4.41
C LYS A 201 5.58 -4.55 3.10
N VAL A 202 6.37 -4.24 2.07
CA VAL A 202 5.85 -3.93 0.72
C VAL A 202 5.71 -5.17 -0.16
N ALA A 203 6.08 -6.34 0.36
CA ALA A 203 6.01 -7.64 -0.33
C ALA A 203 6.87 -7.70 -1.60
N THR A 204 8.13 -7.24 -1.52
CA THR A 204 9.08 -7.40 -2.63
C THR A 204 9.80 -8.74 -2.58
N ALA A 205 10.14 -9.28 -3.73
CA ALA A 205 10.96 -10.49 -3.80
C ALA A 205 12.41 -10.17 -3.34
N PRO A 206 13.01 -11.05 -2.52
CA PRO A 206 12.56 -12.39 -2.10
C PRO A 206 11.65 -12.40 -0.86
N PHE A 207 11.34 -11.27 -0.25
CA PHE A 207 10.64 -11.15 1.04
C PHE A 207 9.11 -11.26 0.94
N HIS A 208 8.56 -11.59 -0.24
CA HIS A 208 7.13 -11.66 -0.55
C HIS A 208 6.45 -12.98 -0.15
N ILE A 209 7.17 -13.98 0.31
CA ILE A 209 6.72 -15.39 0.44
C ILE A 209 5.46 -15.55 1.33
N TRP A 210 5.24 -14.63 2.26
CA TRP A 210 4.08 -14.63 3.14
C TRP A 210 2.77 -14.21 2.43
N THR A 211 2.87 -13.35 1.42
CA THR A 211 1.73 -12.61 0.85
C THR A 211 0.68 -13.52 0.20
N PRO A 212 1.03 -14.53 -0.64
CA PRO A 212 0.02 -15.36 -1.29
C PRO A 212 -0.82 -16.17 -0.29
N ASP A 213 -0.19 -16.81 0.67
CA ASP A 213 -0.86 -17.65 1.67
C ASP A 213 -1.74 -16.82 2.62
N VAL A 214 -1.23 -15.65 3.04
CA VAL A 214 -1.96 -14.75 3.92
C VAL A 214 -3.16 -14.13 3.22
N TYR A 215 -3.03 -13.71 1.96
CA TYR A 215 -4.14 -13.10 1.22
C TYR A 215 -5.21 -14.12 0.87
N GLU A 216 -4.83 -15.36 0.59
CA GLU A 216 -5.78 -16.44 0.33
C GLU A 216 -6.57 -16.81 1.58
N GLY A 217 -5.89 -17.01 2.73
CA GLY A 217 -6.51 -17.49 3.97
C GLY A 217 -7.25 -16.42 4.76
N ALA A 218 -6.81 -15.16 4.74
CA ALA A 218 -7.48 -14.08 5.44
C ALA A 218 -8.87 -13.80 4.86
N PRO A 219 -9.84 -13.26 5.64
CA PRO A 219 -11.13 -12.83 5.11
C PRO A 219 -10.97 -11.83 3.96
N THR A 220 -11.79 -11.94 2.90
CA THR A 220 -11.63 -11.12 1.69
C THR A 220 -11.61 -9.61 1.93
N PRO A 221 -12.46 -9.01 2.81
CA PRO A 221 -12.35 -7.57 3.14
C PRO A 221 -11.04 -7.20 3.85
N VAL A 222 -10.48 -8.12 4.65
CA VAL A 222 -9.17 -7.91 5.30
C VAL A 222 -8.05 -7.99 4.26
N THR A 223 -8.12 -8.94 3.32
CA THR A 223 -7.18 -9.02 2.21
C THR A 223 -7.19 -7.73 1.37
N ALA A 224 -8.37 -7.18 1.08
CA ALA A 224 -8.52 -5.90 0.39
C ALA A 224 -7.77 -4.77 1.10
N PHE A 225 -7.92 -4.66 2.42
CA PHE A 225 -7.22 -3.67 3.24
C PHE A 225 -5.70 -3.89 3.22
N MET A 226 -5.25 -5.15 3.50
CA MET A 226 -3.82 -5.47 3.59
C MET A 226 -3.09 -5.23 2.26
N ALA A 227 -3.77 -5.46 1.14
CA ALA A 227 -3.18 -5.27 -0.18
C ALA A 227 -2.96 -3.79 -0.54
N ALA A 228 -3.75 -2.86 0.00
CA ALA A 228 -3.72 -1.44 -0.32
C ALA A 228 -3.03 -0.60 0.77
N GLY A 229 -3.63 -0.50 1.96
CA GLY A 229 -3.20 0.41 3.04
C GLY A 229 -1.80 0.09 3.58
N PRO A 230 -1.59 -1.08 4.19
CA PRO A 230 -0.30 -1.50 4.74
C PRO A 230 0.85 -1.42 3.74
N LYS A 231 0.58 -1.72 2.47
CA LYS A 231 1.56 -1.60 1.39
C LYS A 231 1.92 -0.15 1.11
N ALA A 232 0.93 0.74 0.99
CA ALA A 232 1.16 2.17 0.82
C ALA A 232 1.93 2.76 2.01
N ALA A 233 1.62 2.36 3.25
CA ALA A 233 2.36 2.78 4.44
C ALA A 233 3.82 2.28 4.45
N GLY A 234 4.03 1.03 4.01
CA GLY A 234 5.36 0.50 3.77
C GLY A 234 6.15 1.35 2.78
N PHE A 235 5.56 1.70 1.63
CA PHE A 235 6.21 2.59 0.65
C PHE A 235 6.48 3.99 1.21
N ALA A 236 5.55 4.60 1.94
CA ALA A 236 5.73 5.93 2.53
C ALA A 236 6.93 5.98 3.46
N SER A 237 7.04 5.03 4.40
CA SER A 237 8.16 4.95 5.34
C SER A 237 9.47 4.53 4.67
N PHE A 238 9.41 3.61 3.71
CA PHE A 238 10.58 3.16 2.96
C PHE A 238 11.19 4.30 2.13
N LEU A 239 10.34 5.08 1.41
CA LEU A 239 10.76 6.29 0.71
C LEU A 239 11.40 7.29 1.68
N ARG A 240 10.74 7.54 2.82
CA ARG A 240 11.25 8.49 3.81
C ARG A 240 12.63 8.10 4.31
N VAL A 241 12.82 6.87 4.73
CA VAL A 241 14.09 6.40 5.29
C VAL A 241 15.20 6.41 4.24
N PHE A 242 14.97 5.85 3.05
CA PHE A 242 16.05 5.66 2.09
C PHE A 242 16.34 6.89 1.24
N ILE A 243 15.35 7.74 0.94
CA ILE A 243 15.59 8.95 0.14
C ILE A 243 16.05 10.12 1.01
N PHE A 244 15.50 10.25 2.21
CA PHE A 244 15.84 11.38 3.07
C PHE A 244 16.89 11.03 4.15
N GLY A 245 16.97 9.77 4.59
CA GLY A 245 17.97 9.32 5.58
C GLY A 245 19.28 8.83 4.97
N PHE A 246 19.22 8.26 3.74
CA PHE A 246 20.39 7.80 2.97
C PHE A 246 20.41 8.48 1.59
N PRO A 247 20.50 9.82 1.51
CA PRO A 247 20.40 10.52 0.24
C PRO A 247 21.56 10.12 -0.67
N PHE A 248 21.22 9.94 -1.95
CA PHE A 248 22.22 9.86 -3.00
C PHE A 248 22.84 11.26 -3.21
N VAL A 249 24.11 11.40 -2.88
CA VAL A 249 24.87 12.58 -3.25
C VAL A 249 25.69 12.23 -4.48
N ALA A 250 25.33 12.82 -5.62
CA ALA A 250 26.20 12.77 -6.80
C ALA A 250 27.55 13.36 -6.41
N ALA A 251 28.62 12.58 -6.54
CA ALA A 251 29.97 13.07 -6.25
C ALA A 251 30.24 14.34 -7.05
N ALA A 252 30.43 15.46 -6.38
CA ALA A 252 31.06 16.61 -7.00
C ALA A 252 32.46 16.17 -7.41
N ALA A 253 32.89 16.54 -8.63
CA ALA A 253 34.17 16.12 -9.18
C ALA A 253 35.30 16.39 -8.18
N GLY A 254 35.90 15.32 -7.66
CA GLY A 254 37.01 15.36 -6.70
C GLY A 254 36.69 15.03 -5.23
N GLN A 255 35.44 14.72 -4.86
CA GLN A 255 35.10 14.22 -3.52
C GLN A 255 35.00 12.69 -3.54
N THR A 256 35.70 12.03 -2.62
CA THR A 256 35.48 10.60 -2.32
C THR A 256 34.10 10.43 -1.68
N THR A 257 33.13 9.90 -2.45
CA THR A 257 31.84 9.53 -1.90
C THR A 257 32.04 8.47 -0.83
N SER A 258 31.41 8.63 0.34
CA SER A 258 31.34 7.57 1.32
C SER A 258 30.65 6.33 0.72
N VAL A 259 31.01 5.14 1.19
CA VAL A 259 30.40 3.88 0.73
C VAL A 259 28.86 3.90 0.89
N LEU A 260 28.34 4.73 1.79
CA LEU A 260 26.92 4.86 2.13
C LEU A 260 26.13 5.80 1.19
N THR A 261 26.81 6.74 0.55
CA THR A 261 26.24 7.62 -0.49
C THR A 261 26.34 6.99 -1.89
N ASN A 262 26.85 5.78 -1.98
CA ASN A 262 27.02 5.03 -3.20
C ASN A 262 25.65 4.52 -3.75
N THR A 263 25.59 4.28 -5.05
CA THR A 263 24.45 3.71 -5.81
C THR A 263 24.04 2.30 -5.35
N ALA A 264 24.72 1.70 -4.38
CA ALA A 264 24.54 0.30 -3.98
C ALA A 264 23.09 -0.04 -3.61
N TRP A 265 22.44 0.77 -2.76
CA TRP A 265 21.06 0.51 -2.36
C TRP A 265 20.07 0.77 -3.52
N VAL A 266 20.35 1.75 -4.38
CA VAL A 266 19.54 2.05 -5.56
C VAL A 266 19.59 0.87 -6.54
N ASN A 267 20.78 0.33 -6.79
CA ASN A 267 20.97 -0.84 -7.65
C ASN A 267 20.30 -2.09 -7.05
N ALA A 268 20.39 -2.27 -5.73
CA ALA A 268 19.67 -3.35 -5.01
C ALA A 268 18.17 -3.21 -5.20
N LEU A 269 17.60 -2.01 -5.06
CA LEU A 269 16.18 -1.76 -5.29
C LEU A 269 15.78 -1.95 -6.76
N ALA A 270 16.62 -1.57 -7.72
CA ALA A 270 16.36 -1.80 -9.14
C ALA A 270 16.30 -3.30 -9.44
N LEU A 271 17.25 -4.08 -8.90
CA LEU A 271 17.25 -5.55 -9.01
C LEU A 271 16.01 -6.16 -8.32
N MET A 272 15.69 -5.71 -7.11
CA MET A 272 14.48 -6.14 -6.40
C MET A 272 13.21 -5.81 -7.20
N ALA A 273 13.13 -4.64 -7.85
CA ALA A 273 12.00 -4.28 -8.69
C ALA A 273 11.83 -5.26 -9.86
N ILE A 274 12.93 -5.58 -10.57
CA ILE A 274 12.93 -6.55 -11.68
C ILE A 274 12.45 -7.92 -11.21
N ILE A 275 13.04 -8.46 -10.16
CA ILE A 275 12.69 -9.78 -9.64
C ILE A 275 11.25 -9.79 -9.15
N THR A 276 10.81 -8.75 -8.44
CA THR A 276 9.45 -8.65 -7.88
C THR A 276 8.39 -8.61 -8.98
N MET A 277 8.58 -7.79 -10.02
CA MET A 277 7.66 -7.75 -11.17
C MET A 277 7.60 -9.09 -11.90
N THR A 278 8.76 -9.70 -12.13
CA THR A 278 8.86 -10.94 -12.90
C THR A 278 8.26 -12.12 -12.14
N VAL A 279 8.65 -12.32 -10.88
CA VAL A 279 8.11 -13.40 -10.05
C VAL A 279 6.61 -13.22 -9.84
N GLY A 280 6.17 -12.00 -9.51
CA GLY A 280 4.75 -11.70 -9.31
C GLY A 280 3.91 -12.04 -10.53
N ASN A 281 4.30 -11.59 -11.71
CA ASN A 281 3.53 -11.82 -12.95
C ASN A 281 3.60 -13.27 -13.42
N VAL A 282 4.77 -13.90 -13.42
CA VAL A 282 4.93 -15.28 -13.91
C VAL A 282 4.18 -16.27 -13.03
N VAL A 283 4.25 -16.10 -11.69
CA VAL A 283 3.56 -17.03 -10.79
C VAL A 283 2.04 -16.77 -10.77
N ALA A 284 1.58 -15.54 -11.02
CA ALA A 284 0.14 -15.23 -11.16
C ALA A 284 -0.53 -16.03 -12.30
N ILE A 285 0.20 -16.35 -13.38
CA ILE A 285 -0.31 -17.10 -14.55
C ILE A 285 -0.89 -18.46 -14.16
N VAL A 286 -0.23 -19.17 -13.26
CA VAL A 286 -0.58 -20.56 -12.89
C VAL A 286 -1.56 -20.64 -11.71
N GLN A 287 -1.99 -19.51 -11.14
CA GLN A 287 -2.91 -19.52 -9.99
C GLN A 287 -4.34 -19.86 -10.43
N ASN A 288 -5.00 -20.74 -9.68
CA ASN A 288 -6.40 -21.08 -9.86
C ASN A 288 -7.31 -20.41 -8.81
N ASN A 289 -6.76 -19.94 -7.71
CA ASN A 289 -7.47 -19.15 -6.71
C ASN A 289 -7.38 -17.66 -7.04
N VAL A 290 -8.52 -16.97 -7.16
CA VAL A 290 -8.60 -15.55 -7.54
C VAL A 290 -7.93 -14.64 -6.50
N LYS A 291 -8.08 -14.92 -5.20
CA LYS A 291 -7.41 -14.15 -4.14
C LYS A 291 -5.89 -14.31 -4.23
N ARG A 292 -5.42 -15.53 -4.48
CA ARG A 292 -4.00 -15.82 -4.64
C ARG A 292 -3.43 -15.22 -5.92
N MET A 293 -4.18 -15.24 -7.02
CA MET A 293 -3.84 -14.56 -8.27
C MET A 293 -3.69 -13.04 -8.05
N LEU A 294 -4.64 -12.41 -7.35
CA LEU A 294 -4.58 -10.99 -7.00
C LEU A 294 -3.45 -10.69 -5.99
N ALA A 295 -3.04 -11.65 -5.14
CA ALA A 295 -1.88 -11.52 -4.26
C ALA A 295 -0.58 -11.43 -5.08
N TYR A 296 -0.38 -12.30 -6.07
CA TYR A 296 0.77 -12.23 -6.96
C TYR A 296 0.74 -10.99 -7.86
N SER A 297 -0.45 -10.59 -8.33
CA SER A 297 -0.66 -9.28 -8.95
C SER A 297 -0.19 -8.14 -8.05
N SER A 298 -0.56 -8.17 -6.75
CA SER A 298 -0.15 -7.19 -5.76
C SER A 298 1.37 -7.14 -5.57
N ILE A 299 2.06 -8.29 -5.64
CA ILE A 299 3.52 -8.38 -5.62
C ILE A 299 4.09 -7.69 -6.87
N ALA A 300 3.57 -8.00 -8.06
CA ALA A 300 4.01 -7.35 -9.29
C ALA A 300 3.84 -5.83 -9.25
N HIS A 301 2.71 -5.34 -8.71
CA HIS A 301 2.44 -3.91 -8.54
C HIS A 301 3.40 -3.23 -7.54
N ALA A 302 3.87 -3.94 -6.50
CA ALA A 302 4.95 -3.44 -5.65
C ALA A 302 6.25 -3.24 -6.45
N GLY A 303 6.56 -4.15 -7.37
CA GLY A 303 7.68 -4.02 -8.28
C GLY A 303 7.58 -2.79 -9.19
N TYR A 304 6.39 -2.50 -9.75
CA TYR A 304 6.17 -1.28 -10.53
C TYR A 304 6.33 0.00 -9.70
N ALA A 305 5.86 0.01 -8.45
CA ALA A 305 6.06 1.15 -7.55
C ALA A 305 7.54 1.38 -7.22
N LEU A 306 8.34 0.29 -7.09
CA LEU A 306 9.78 0.38 -6.90
C LEU A 306 10.49 1.05 -8.08
N VAL A 307 9.97 0.97 -9.31
CA VAL A 307 10.54 1.68 -10.47
C VAL A 307 10.57 3.19 -10.22
N GLY A 308 9.46 3.76 -9.73
CA GLY A 308 9.41 5.18 -9.34
C GLY A 308 10.30 5.50 -8.13
N PHE A 309 10.41 4.56 -7.18
CA PHE A 309 11.28 4.72 -6.02
C PHE A 309 12.76 4.79 -6.43
N VAL A 310 13.22 3.88 -7.29
CA VAL A 310 14.59 3.91 -7.84
C VAL A 310 14.88 5.25 -8.52
N ALA A 311 13.94 5.78 -9.28
CA ALA A 311 14.07 7.08 -9.91
C ALA A 311 14.22 8.21 -8.88
N ALA A 312 13.39 8.22 -7.83
CA ALA A 312 13.46 9.20 -6.74
C ALA A 312 14.80 9.14 -5.99
N GLY A 313 15.43 7.96 -5.94
CA GLY A 313 16.71 7.73 -5.25
C GLY A 313 17.92 8.37 -5.92
N VAL A 314 17.89 8.63 -7.22
CA VAL A 314 19.02 9.19 -7.98
C VAL A 314 18.78 10.59 -8.53
N THR A 315 17.55 11.10 -8.41
CA THR A 315 17.18 12.44 -8.84
C THR A 315 17.23 13.45 -7.70
N ALA A 316 17.29 14.73 -8.02
CA ALA A 316 17.30 15.83 -7.05
C ALA A 316 16.31 16.93 -7.45
N GLY A 317 15.98 17.81 -6.52
CA GLY A 317 15.10 18.96 -6.75
C GLY A 317 13.74 18.55 -7.31
N ALA A 318 13.27 19.25 -8.33
CA ALA A 318 11.95 19.05 -8.93
C ALA A 318 11.73 17.64 -9.52
N ASP A 319 12.78 17.01 -10.08
CA ASP A 319 12.66 15.66 -10.63
C ASP A 319 12.49 14.61 -9.54
N ARG A 320 13.14 14.78 -8.37
CA ARG A 320 12.93 13.94 -7.19
C ARG A 320 11.51 14.11 -6.66
N ASP A 321 11.04 15.35 -6.53
CA ASP A 321 9.68 15.63 -6.04
C ASP A 321 8.63 15.03 -6.99
N ALA A 322 8.86 15.12 -8.31
CA ALA A 322 8.00 14.47 -9.31
C ALA A 322 8.04 12.95 -9.23
N ALA A 323 9.19 12.34 -8.98
CA ALA A 323 9.32 10.90 -8.81
C ALA A 323 8.62 10.41 -7.52
N LEU A 324 8.76 11.13 -6.40
CA LEU A 324 8.02 10.85 -5.15
C LEU A 324 6.51 10.94 -5.35
N ALA A 325 6.04 12.02 -6.00
CA ALA A 325 4.62 12.19 -6.34
C ALA A 325 4.11 11.07 -7.26
N SER A 326 4.93 10.58 -8.19
CA SER A 326 4.56 9.45 -9.05
C SER A 326 4.33 8.17 -8.27
N VAL A 327 5.15 7.87 -7.24
CA VAL A 327 4.96 6.71 -6.37
C VAL A 327 3.70 6.88 -5.50
N ALA A 328 3.46 8.05 -4.92
CA ALA A 328 2.25 8.32 -4.14
C ALA A 328 0.99 8.20 -5.01
N PHE A 329 1.01 8.75 -6.21
CA PHE A 329 -0.07 8.62 -7.19
C PHE A 329 -0.29 7.16 -7.59
N TYR A 330 0.79 6.40 -7.81
CA TYR A 330 0.69 4.98 -8.11
C TYR A 330 0.05 4.18 -6.95
N MET A 331 0.40 4.47 -5.71
CA MET A 331 -0.22 3.84 -4.55
C MET A 331 -1.71 4.19 -4.42
N LEU A 332 -2.10 5.43 -4.72
CA LEU A 332 -3.50 5.84 -4.76
C LEU A 332 -4.28 5.08 -5.85
N THR A 333 -3.76 5.07 -7.09
CA THR A 333 -4.41 4.36 -8.21
C THR A 333 -4.54 2.86 -7.91
N TYR A 334 -3.47 2.26 -7.39
CA TYR A 334 -3.47 0.86 -7.01
C TYR A 334 -4.49 0.57 -5.90
N ALA A 335 -4.57 1.42 -4.87
CA ALA A 335 -5.55 1.25 -3.79
C ALA A 335 -6.99 1.25 -4.31
N VAL A 336 -7.32 2.20 -5.18
CA VAL A 336 -8.67 2.32 -5.76
C VAL A 336 -9.03 1.10 -6.61
N MET A 337 -8.13 0.67 -7.51
CA MET A 337 -8.35 -0.49 -8.38
C MET A 337 -8.49 -1.78 -7.58
N ASN A 338 -7.59 -1.99 -6.64
CA ASN A 338 -7.49 -3.23 -5.88
C ASN A 338 -8.66 -3.38 -4.90
N LEU A 339 -9.02 -2.30 -4.17
CA LEU A 339 -10.19 -2.32 -3.29
C LEU A 339 -11.47 -2.54 -4.07
N GLY A 340 -11.61 -1.95 -5.27
CA GLY A 340 -12.76 -2.19 -6.15
C GLY A 340 -12.85 -3.63 -6.62
N ALA A 341 -11.73 -4.23 -7.04
CA ALA A 341 -11.68 -5.64 -7.43
C ALA A 341 -12.08 -6.55 -6.25
N PHE A 342 -11.47 -6.35 -5.07
CA PHE A 342 -11.80 -7.14 -3.88
C PHE A 342 -13.21 -6.89 -3.35
N ALA A 343 -13.81 -5.70 -3.55
CA ALA A 343 -15.21 -5.45 -3.23
C ALA A 343 -16.14 -6.37 -4.03
N VAL A 344 -15.88 -6.54 -5.33
CA VAL A 344 -16.64 -7.48 -6.17
C VAL A 344 -16.33 -8.93 -5.79
N VAL A 345 -15.05 -9.27 -5.53
CA VAL A 345 -14.67 -10.61 -5.06
C VAL A 345 -15.37 -10.95 -3.75
N THR A 346 -15.52 -10.01 -2.82
CA THR A 346 -16.25 -10.21 -1.54
C THR A 346 -17.71 -10.63 -1.79
N LEU A 347 -18.37 -10.05 -2.79
CA LEU A 347 -19.75 -10.43 -3.16
C LEU A 347 -19.82 -11.84 -3.76
N ILE A 348 -18.86 -12.20 -4.61
CA ILE A 348 -18.82 -13.49 -5.30
C ILE A 348 -18.41 -14.60 -4.33
N ALA A 349 -17.42 -14.35 -3.48
CA ALA A 349 -16.89 -15.30 -2.51
C ALA A 349 -17.93 -15.78 -1.48
N ARG A 350 -18.94 -14.97 -1.18
CA ARG A 350 -19.99 -15.24 -0.18
C ARG A 350 -19.44 -15.53 1.22
N ASN A 351 -20.30 -16.04 2.10
CA ASN A 351 -19.94 -16.38 3.46
C ASN A 351 -18.83 -17.43 3.49
N ASN A 352 -17.86 -17.25 4.37
CA ASN A 352 -16.69 -18.10 4.57
C ASN A 352 -15.78 -18.23 3.32
N ASP A 353 -15.83 -17.26 2.38
CA ASP A 353 -15.01 -17.26 1.16
C ASP A 353 -15.02 -18.61 0.40
N ARG A 354 -16.22 -19.19 0.23
CA ARG A 354 -16.40 -20.51 -0.39
C ARG A 354 -16.17 -20.54 -1.89
N ARG A 355 -16.18 -19.37 -2.55
CA ARG A 355 -16.11 -19.22 -4.01
C ARG A 355 -14.99 -18.28 -4.37
N THR A 356 -13.79 -18.81 -4.34
CA THR A 356 -12.56 -18.08 -4.64
C THR A 356 -11.76 -18.69 -5.77
N GLU A 357 -12.16 -19.87 -6.27
CA GLU A 357 -11.51 -20.51 -7.40
C GLU A 357 -11.93 -19.85 -8.73
N VAL A 358 -11.03 -19.85 -9.72
CA VAL A 358 -11.32 -19.27 -11.05
C VAL A 358 -12.55 -19.91 -11.68
N GLU A 359 -12.78 -21.21 -11.46
CA GLU A 359 -13.93 -21.94 -11.96
C GLU A 359 -15.27 -21.48 -11.37
N ASP A 360 -15.27 -20.93 -10.15
CA ASP A 360 -16.46 -20.35 -9.53
C ASP A 360 -16.99 -19.12 -10.29
N TYR A 361 -16.14 -18.52 -11.13
CA TYR A 361 -16.46 -17.35 -11.95
C TYR A 361 -16.99 -17.71 -13.34
N ASN A 362 -17.06 -19.01 -13.71
CA ASN A 362 -17.56 -19.45 -15.00
C ASN A 362 -18.97 -18.92 -15.28
N GLY A 363 -19.13 -18.18 -16.38
CA GLY A 363 -20.44 -17.74 -16.88
C GLY A 363 -21.17 -16.71 -15.99
N ILE A 364 -20.51 -16.07 -15.03
CA ILE A 364 -21.11 -15.02 -14.18
C ILE A 364 -21.70 -13.90 -15.05
N GLY A 365 -21.07 -13.58 -16.19
CA GLY A 365 -21.52 -12.55 -17.12
C GLY A 365 -22.95 -12.74 -17.61
N PHE A 366 -23.45 -13.98 -17.69
CA PHE A 366 -24.84 -14.27 -18.14
C PHE A 366 -25.88 -14.10 -17.03
N ARG A 367 -25.48 -14.13 -15.74
CA ARG A 367 -26.42 -14.08 -14.61
C ARG A 367 -26.33 -12.81 -13.79
N ALA A 368 -25.15 -12.24 -13.70
CA ALA A 368 -24.89 -10.97 -13.05
C ALA A 368 -23.95 -10.11 -13.90
N PRO A 369 -24.40 -9.68 -15.09
CA PRO A 369 -23.56 -8.95 -16.04
C PRO A 369 -22.95 -7.70 -15.43
N ALA A 370 -23.69 -6.99 -14.59
CA ALA A 370 -23.18 -5.80 -13.91
C ALA A 370 -21.97 -6.11 -13.02
N LEU A 371 -21.97 -7.21 -12.25
CA LEU A 371 -20.83 -7.59 -11.41
C LEU A 371 -19.63 -8.04 -12.24
N ALA A 372 -19.87 -8.86 -13.28
CA ALA A 372 -18.80 -9.31 -14.18
C ALA A 372 -18.16 -8.13 -14.91
N PHE A 373 -18.96 -7.18 -15.40
CA PHE A 373 -18.47 -5.98 -16.07
C PHE A 373 -17.68 -5.09 -15.10
N THR A 374 -18.18 -4.90 -13.87
CA THR A 374 -17.50 -4.14 -12.82
C THR A 374 -16.14 -4.74 -12.48
N LEU A 375 -16.06 -6.07 -12.28
CA LEU A 375 -14.79 -6.73 -12.03
C LEU A 375 -13.84 -6.56 -13.23
N SER A 376 -14.36 -6.68 -14.45
CA SER A 376 -13.55 -6.49 -15.67
C SER A 376 -12.96 -5.09 -15.78
N ILE A 377 -13.68 -4.03 -15.39
CA ILE A 377 -13.15 -2.67 -15.34
C ILE A 377 -11.91 -2.61 -14.42
N PHE A 378 -11.99 -3.18 -13.23
CA PHE A 378 -10.86 -3.18 -12.29
C PHE A 378 -9.70 -4.03 -12.80
N LEU A 379 -9.95 -5.20 -13.37
CA LEU A 379 -8.90 -6.06 -13.95
C LEU A 379 -8.20 -5.39 -15.13
N LEU A 380 -8.95 -4.74 -16.03
CA LEU A 380 -8.39 -3.97 -17.14
C LEU A 380 -7.62 -2.73 -16.68
N SER A 381 -8.06 -2.11 -15.59
CA SER A 381 -7.32 -1.01 -14.98
C SER A 381 -6.03 -1.49 -14.32
N LEU A 382 -6.02 -2.63 -13.62
CA LEU A 382 -4.81 -3.26 -13.06
C LEU A 382 -3.83 -3.67 -14.18
N LEU A 383 -4.35 -4.17 -15.29
CA LEU A 383 -3.57 -4.42 -16.51
C LEU A 383 -2.90 -3.13 -17.02
N GLY A 384 -3.60 -2.01 -16.96
CA GLY A 384 -3.14 -0.73 -17.47
C GLY A 384 -3.75 -0.41 -18.85
N LEU A 385 -5.08 -0.59 -18.99
CA LEU A 385 -5.79 -0.14 -20.19
C LEU A 385 -5.81 1.40 -20.23
N PRO A 386 -5.52 2.04 -21.38
CA PRO A 386 -5.66 3.49 -21.55
C PRO A 386 -7.00 4.02 -21.03
N LEU A 387 -7.03 5.27 -20.58
CA LEU A 387 -8.16 5.96 -19.94
C LEU A 387 -8.47 5.50 -18.51
N THR A 388 -7.72 4.55 -17.96
CA THR A 388 -7.88 4.09 -16.57
C THR A 388 -6.74 4.56 -15.67
N ALA A 389 -7.00 4.59 -14.37
CA ALA A 389 -6.04 4.98 -13.34
C ALA A 389 -4.72 4.17 -13.40
N GLY A 390 -4.83 2.86 -13.66
CA GLY A 390 -3.66 1.98 -13.69
C GLY A 390 -2.70 2.26 -14.84
N PHE A 391 -3.21 2.67 -16.00
CA PHE A 391 -2.39 3.10 -17.12
C PHE A 391 -1.58 4.36 -16.75
N ILE A 392 -2.28 5.39 -16.28
CA ILE A 392 -1.62 6.65 -15.91
C ILE A 392 -0.62 6.43 -14.77
N GLY A 393 -0.99 5.65 -13.76
CA GLY A 393 -0.07 5.30 -12.67
C GLY A 393 1.23 4.68 -13.17
N LYS A 394 1.16 3.69 -14.09
CA LYS A 394 2.34 3.07 -14.70
C LYS A 394 3.13 4.08 -15.53
N VAL A 395 2.47 4.86 -16.36
CA VAL A 395 3.13 5.89 -17.19
C VAL A 395 3.92 6.88 -16.33
N MET A 396 3.38 7.31 -15.19
CA MET A 396 4.05 8.27 -14.31
C MET A 396 5.33 7.70 -13.70
N VAL A 397 5.29 6.48 -13.14
CA VAL A 397 6.49 5.86 -12.54
C VAL A 397 7.52 5.47 -13.60
N PHE A 398 7.09 5.08 -14.81
CA PHE A 398 8.00 4.78 -15.92
C PHE A 398 8.65 6.04 -16.48
N ASN A 399 7.89 7.13 -16.61
CA ASN A 399 8.43 8.42 -17.04
C ASN A 399 9.47 8.96 -16.06
N ALA A 400 9.23 8.83 -14.74
CA ALA A 400 10.22 9.19 -13.73
C ALA A 400 11.52 8.38 -13.90
N ALA A 401 11.41 7.07 -14.16
CA ALA A 401 12.57 6.20 -14.37
C ALA A 401 13.30 6.49 -15.70
N ILE A 402 12.58 6.85 -16.76
CA ILE A 402 13.19 7.30 -18.04
C ILE A 402 14.00 8.55 -17.81
N LYS A 403 13.47 9.57 -17.13
CA LYS A 403 14.17 10.81 -16.78
C LYS A 403 15.41 10.56 -15.93
N ALA A 404 15.35 9.55 -15.06
CA ALA A 404 16.48 9.11 -14.22
C ALA A 404 17.50 8.23 -14.97
N GLY A 405 17.29 7.90 -16.26
CA GLY A 405 18.21 7.10 -17.07
C GLY A 405 18.05 5.58 -16.96
N PHE A 406 17.03 5.07 -16.25
CA PHE A 406 16.80 3.63 -16.05
C PHE A 406 16.02 2.99 -17.19
N TYR A 407 16.46 3.13 -18.43
CA TYR A 407 15.77 2.61 -19.63
C TYR A 407 15.55 1.11 -19.60
N THR A 408 16.56 0.33 -19.21
CA THR A 408 16.48 -1.15 -19.12
C THR A 408 15.41 -1.58 -18.12
N LEU A 409 15.34 -0.90 -16.96
CA LEU A 409 14.31 -1.18 -15.93
C LEU A 409 12.90 -0.94 -16.47
N VAL A 410 12.72 0.15 -17.23
CA VAL A 410 11.43 0.48 -17.87
C VAL A 410 11.06 -0.54 -18.95
N VAL A 411 12.00 -0.97 -19.80
CA VAL A 411 11.73 -2.01 -20.80
C VAL A 411 11.25 -3.30 -20.13
N ILE A 412 11.94 -3.74 -19.07
CA ILE A 412 11.55 -4.93 -18.32
C ILE A 412 10.16 -4.74 -17.69
N ALA A 413 9.84 -3.55 -17.16
CA ALA A 413 8.54 -3.26 -16.57
C ALA A 413 7.40 -3.30 -17.62
N VAL A 414 7.64 -2.78 -18.83
CA VAL A 414 6.67 -2.84 -19.93
C VAL A 414 6.43 -4.28 -20.37
N LEU A 415 7.50 -5.10 -20.52
CA LEU A 415 7.37 -6.52 -20.85
C LEU A 415 6.59 -7.27 -19.77
N ASN A 416 6.86 -7.01 -18.49
CA ASN A 416 6.10 -7.57 -17.38
C ASN A 416 4.62 -7.14 -17.37
N THR A 417 4.32 -5.92 -17.81
CA THR A 417 2.93 -5.48 -18.01
C THR A 417 2.24 -6.31 -19.08
N ALA A 418 2.90 -6.62 -20.20
CA ALA A 418 2.36 -7.50 -21.23
C ALA A 418 2.09 -8.93 -20.69
N VAL A 419 3.01 -9.49 -19.88
CA VAL A 419 2.80 -10.78 -19.23
C VAL A 419 1.55 -10.75 -18.33
N SER A 420 1.32 -9.66 -17.62
CA SER A 420 0.14 -9.54 -16.73
C SER A 420 -1.20 -9.61 -17.48
N ALA A 421 -1.22 -9.30 -18.76
CA ALA A 421 -2.43 -9.38 -19.58
C ALA A 421 -3.06 -10.78 -19.56
N TYR A 422 -2.23 -11.81 -19.55
CA TYR A 422 -2.72 -13.18 -19.61
C TYR A 422 -3.68 -13.53 -18.47
N TYR A 423 -3.28 -13.34 -17.23
CA TYR A 423 -4.10 -13.78 -16.09
C TYR A 423 -5.30 -12.88 -15.84
N TYR A 424 -5.22 -11.59 -16.13
CA TYR A 424 -6.38 -10.70 -16.03
C TYR A 424 -7.43 -11.02 -17.13
N LEU A 425 -6.99 -11.18 -18.39
CA LEU A 425 -7.87 -11.54 -19.48
C LEU A 425 -8.42 -12.96 -19.31
N ARG A 426 -7.63 -13.91 -18.79
CA ARG A 426 -8.11 -15.26 -18.46
C ARG A 426 -9.36 -15.21 -17.57
N LEU A 427 -9.35 -14.41 -16.50
CA LEU A 427 -10.52 -14.30 -15.62
C LEU A 427 -11.71 -13.65 -16.33
N ILE A 428 -11.47 -12.64 -17.16
CA ILE A 428 -12.55 -12.02 -17.97
C ILE A 428 -13.13 -13.04 -18.95
N ILE A 429 -12.30 -13.82 -19.65
CA ILE A 429 -12.76 -14.87 -20.56
C ILE A 429 -13.60 -15.91 -19.81
N VAL A 430 -13.17 -16.33 -18.63
CA VAL A 430 -13.92 -17.27 -17.79
C VAL A 430 -15.29 -16.72 -17.43
N MET A 431 -15.39 -15.44 -17.09
CA MET A 431 -16.67 -14.82 -16.71
C MET A 431 -17.67 -14.71 -17.86
N PHE A 432 -17.22 -14.48 -19.10
CA PHE A 432 -18.11 -14.15 -20.22
C PHE A 432 -18.23 -15.24 -21.30
N PHE A 433 -17.24 -16.14 -21.41
CA PHE A 433 -17.17 -17.09 -22.54
C PHE A 433 -17.19 -18.56 -22.13
N ARG A 434 -17.14 -18.88 -20.83
CA ARG A 434 -17.27 -20.27 -20.38
C ARG A 434 -18.69 -20.60 -19.96
N GLU A 435 -19.07 -21.84 -20.21
CA GLU A 435 -20.32 -22.40 -19.71
C GLU A 435 -20.26 -22.53 -18.19
N ARG A 436 -21.40 -22.44 -17.60
CA ARG A 436 -21.57 -22.40 -16.17
C ARG A 436 -21.43 -23.78 -15.55
N THR A 437 -20.54 -23.92 -14.57
CA THR A 437 -20.30 -25.18 -13.85
C THR A 437 -20.99 -25.24 -12.48
N VAL A 438 -21.41 -24.10 -11.92
CA VAL A 438 -21.98 -23.99 -10.58
C VAL A 438 -23.30 -23.24 -10.59
N GLU A 439 -24.33 -23.74 -9.90
CA GLU A 439 -25.57 -23.00 -9.69
C GLU A 439 -25.33 -21.75 -8.85
N TRP A 440 -25.71 -20.60 -9.38
CA TRP A 440 -25.40 -19.30 -8.81
C TRP A 440 -26.60 -18.36 -8.89
N SER A 441 -27.09 -17.88 -7.77
CA SER A 441 -28.07 -16.79 -7.71
C SER A 441 -27.32 -15.46 -7.54
N ALA A 442 -27.69 -14.44 -8.30
CA ALA A 442 -27.09 -13.11 -8.18
C ALA A 442 -27.21 -12.62 -6.73
N PRO A 443 -26.10 -12.23 -6.04
CA PRO A 443 -26.17 -11.72 -4.70
C PRO A 443 -26.88 -10.36 -4.69
N ARG A 444 -27.63 -10.10 -3.63
CA ARG A 444 -28.08 -8.73 -3.36
C ARG A 444 -26.85 -7.90 -3.00
N VAL A 445 -26.65 -6.78 -3.68
CA VAL A 445 -25.55 -5.86 -3.40
C VAL A 445 -25.97 -4.93 -2.27
N PRO A 446 -25.33 -5.00 -1.08
CA PRO A 446 -25.65 -4.09 0.01
C PRO A 446 -25.29 -2.63 -0.33
N ALA A 447 -26.05 -1.66 0.17
CA ALA A 447 -25.87 -0.26 -0.16
C ALA A 447 -24.44 0.27 0.18
N SER A 448 -23.87 -0.14 1.32
CA SER A 448 -22.51 0.25 1.71
C SER A 448 -21.46 -0.24 0.71
N LEU A 449 -21.58 -1.49 0.28
CA LEU A 449 -20.66 -2.09 -0.68
C LEU A 449 -20.88 -1.54 -2.08
N ALA A 450 -22.15 -1.27 -2.49
CA ALA A 450 -22.46 -0.58 -3.73
C ALA A 450 -21.80 0.81 -3.78
N LEU A 451 -21.85 1.55 -2.67
CA LEU A 451 -21.20 2.87 -2.55
C LEU A 451 -19.67 2.74 -2.70
N ALA A 452 -19.04 1.73 -2.07
CA ALA A 452 -17.61 1.49 -2.24
C ALA A 452 -17.24 1.18 -3.70
N ILE A 453 -18.03 0.35 -4.39
CA ILE A 453 -17.84 0.05 -5.81
C ILE A 453 -17.99 1.30 -6.67
N VAL A 454 -19.01 2.12 -6.45
CA VAL A 454 -19.23 3.36 -7.21
C VAL A 454 -18.08 4.34 -7.01
N ILE A 455 -17.62 4.54 -5.76
CA ILE A 455 -16.47 5.42 -5.46
C ILE A 455 -15.22 4.90 -6.16
N THR A 456 -14.98 3.59 -6.14
CA THR A 456 -13.77 3.02 -6.74
C THR A 456 -13.82 3.05 -8.28
N ILE A 457 -14.98 2.80 -8.92
CA ILE A 457 -15.15 2.99 -10.38
C ILE A 457 -14.93 4.46 -10.77
N ALA A 458 -15.60 5.38 -10.06
CA ALA A 458 -15.42 6.81 -10.29
C ALA A 458 -13.95 7.23 -10.13
N GLY A 459 -13.27 6.71 -9.11
CA GLY A 459 -11.85 6.92 -8.89
C GLY A 459 -10.96 6.40 -10.02
N VAL A 460 -11.25 5.20 -10.57
CA VAL A 460 -10.51 4.63 -11.70
C VAL A 460 -10.57 5.55 -12.91
N PHE A 461 -11.74 6.04 -13.26
CA PHE A 461 -11.89 6.92 -14.43
C PHE A 461 -11.44 8.35 -14.14
N TYR A 462 -11.70 8.89 -12.95
CA TYR A 462 -11.26 10.24 -12.60
C TYR A 462 -9.72 10.36 -12.62
N LEU A 463 -9.02 9.41 -11.98
CA LEU A 463 -7.56 9.38 -11.97
C LEU A 463 -6.96 9.05 -13.35
N GLY A 464 -7.71 8.33 -14.19
CA GLY A 464 -7.32 8.03 -15.56
C GLY A 464 -7.48 9.20 -16.53
N LEU A 465 -8.51 10.05 -16.33
CA LEU A 465 -8.83 11.16 -17.24
C LEU A 465 -8.30 12.50 -16.78
N PHE A 466 -8.20 12.73 -15.46
CA PHE A 466 -7.81 14.01 -14.86
C PHE A 466 -6.64 13.87 -13.86
N PRO A 467 -5.53 13.19 -14.22
CA PRO A 467 -4.43 12.90 -13.30
C PRO A 467 -3.74 14.15 -12.76
N ASN A 468 -3.61 15.21 -13.60
CA ASN A 468 -2.84 16.40 -13.28
C ASN A 468 -3.32 17.10 -12.01
N LYS A 469 -4.64 17.15 -11.76
CA LYS A 469 -5.18 17.78 -10.54
C LYS A 469 -4.66 17.14 -9.25
N VAL A 470 -4.50 15.82 -9.27
CA VAL A 470 -3.99 15.05 -8.10
C VAL A 470 -2.47 15.11 -8.05
N LEU A 471 -1.80 15.00 -9.19
CA LEU A 471 -0.33 15.11 -9.27
C LEU A 471 0.15 16.50 -8.83
N ASP A 472 -0.50 17.56 -9.29
CA ASP A 472 -0.19 18.94 -8.89
C ASP A 472 -0.40 19.14 -7.37
N ALA A 473 -1.43 18.50 -6.80
CA ALA A 473 -1.65 18.52 -5.36
C ALA A 473 -0.50 17.82 -4.61
N PHE A 474 -0.01 16.66 -5.08
CA PHE A 474 1.09 15.92 -4.45
C PHE A 474 2.46 16.60 -4.62
N GLN A 475 2.60 17.54 -5.57
CA GLN A 475 3.83 18.31 -5.84
C GLN A 475 3.82 19.72 -5.23
N ARG A 476 2.67 20.21 -4.71
CA ARG A 476 2.60 21.56 -4.13
C ARG A 476 3.45 21.65 -2.87
N LYS A 477 4.48 22.51 -2.92
CA LYS A 477 5.23 22.88 -1.71
C LYS A 477 4.35 23.78 -0.82
N PRO A 478 4.30 23.58 0.50
CA PRO A 478 3.66 24.53 1.40
C PRO A 478 4.26 25.93 1.21
N ALA A 479 3.41 26.95 1.19
CA ALA A 479 3.83 28.33 0.97
C ALA A 479 4.91 28.82 1.95
N ALA A 480 5.05 28.21 3.14
CA ALA A 480 6.08 28.51 4.12
C ALA A 480 7.50 28.13 3.68
N ALA A 481 7.68 27.06 2.89
CA ALA A 481 9.00 26.65 2.40
C ALA A 481 9.48 27.59 1.28
N ALA A 482 8.57 28.17 0.48
CA ALA A 482 8.91 29.16 -0.53
C ALA A 482 9.39 30.49 0.08
N GLN A 483 8.89 30.87 1.27
CA GLN A 483 9.31 32.07 1.98
C GLN A 483 10.65 31.91 2.72
N GLN A 484 11.03 30.70 3.14
CA GLN A 484 12.34 30.42 3.74
C GLN A 484 13.46 30.26 2.69
N ALA A 485 13.15 29.79 1.49
CA ALA A 485 14.11 29.72 0.39
C ALA A 485 14.35 31.09 -0.29
N ALA A 486 13.50 32.08 -0.03
CA ALA A 486 13.62 33.46 -0.53
C ALA A 486 14.26 34.42 0.51
N ARG A 487 14.61 33.95 1.69
CA ARG A 487 15.40 34.63 2.73
C ARG A 487 16.74 33.97 2.89
#